data_18086ed760ddc5c9de44e2d928e61a13
#
_entry.id   18086ed760ddc5c9de44e2d928e61a13
#
_cell.length_a   1.000
_cell.length_b   1.000
_cell.length_c   1.000
_cell.angle_alpha   90.00
_cell.angle_beta   90.00
_cell.angle_gamma   90.00
#
_symmetry.space_group_name_H-M   'P 1'
#
loop_
_entity.id
_entity.type
_entity.pdbx_description
1 polymer ?
#
loop_
_entity_poly.entity_id
_entity_poly.type
_entity_poly.pdbx_seq_one_letter_code
_entity_poly.pdbx_strand_id
1 'polypeptide(L)'
;ARPCAAQWVRTSGGGPGVVRASQGGSGAQARSVQEGAPADVVTLGLAYDIDMLAAVGLLPANWQGLLPHNSTPFTSTIVFLVRKGNPKGIHDWPDLVRDGVQVITPNPKTSGGARWNYLAAWGWALRQPGATPDTARAYLRSLFAHVPVLDTGARGATNSFVQRGTGDVLLAWEDEALMAARDIGPDQFDMVVPPLTILAEPPVAVVERNAKAHGTLDLARAYLDFLFTDAGQRIGAKHYFRPVTPSILAENRATFADTATFDIASLGGWTQVQKTHFADGGVFDGIYAR
;
A
#
# COMPACT_ATOMS: atom_id res chain seq x y z
N ALA A 1 0.78 -5.34 11.79
CA ALA A 1 1.53 -4.82 12.96
C ALA A 1 1.19 -5.53 14.28
N ARG A 2 -0.10 -5.66 14.69
CA ARG A 2 -0.47 -6.28 15.98
C ARG A 2 0.07 -7.71 16.19
N PRO A 3 0.01 -8.65 15.21
CA PRO A 3 0.54 -10.00 15.39
C PRO A 3 2.05 -10.03 15.61
N CYS A 4 2.80 -9.22 14.86
CA CYS A 4 4.24 -9.08 15.02
C CYS A 4 4.60 -8.52 16.39
N ALA A 5 3.89 -7.48 16.84
CA ALA A 5 4.08 -6.88 18.16
C ALA A 5 3.82 -7.88 19.29
N ALA A 6 2.73 -8.65 19.22
CA ALA A 6 2.38 -9.65 20.22
C ALA A 6 3.41 -10.78 20.29
N GLN A 7 3.97 -11.21 19.17
CA GLN A 7 5.02 -12.22 19.13
C GLN A 7 6.35 -11.67 19.66
N TRP A 8 6.70 -10.45 19.28
CA TRP A 8 7.91 -9.80 19.76
C TRP A 8 7.92 -9.68 21.29
N VAL A 9 6.83 -9.23 21.92
CA VAL A 9 6.71 -9.17 23.38
C VAL A 9 6.93 -10.53 24.02
N ARG A 10 6.45 -11.62 23.41
CA ARG A 10 6.68 -12.98 23.93
C ARG A 10 8.11 -13.48 23.79
N THR A 11 8.82 -13.07 22.74
CA THR A 11 10.16 -13.59 22.43
C THR A 11 11.30 -12.77 23.03
N SER A 12 11.09 -11.49 23.29
CA SER A 12 12.13 -10.58 23.80
C SER A 12 12.33 -10.65 25.32
N GLY A 13 11.53 -11.44 26.05
CA GLY A 13 11.61 -11.53 27.51
C GLY A 13 11.27 -10.23 28.25
N GLY A 14 10.82 -9.22 27.52
CA GLY A 14 10.31 -7.97 28.07
C GLY A 14 9.06 -8.22 28.91
N GLY A 15 8.89 -7.47 30.00
CA GLY A 15 7.68 -7.48 30.79
C GLY A 15 6.44 -7.20 29.95
N PRO A 16 5.21 -7.30 30.49
CA PRO A 16 3.97 -7.19 29.73
C PRO A 16 3.84 -5.79 29.10
N GLY A 17 4.38 -5.66 27.89
CA GLY A 17 4.21 -4.47 27.06
C GLY A 17 2.86 -4.47 26.36
N VAL A 18 2.11 -3.38 26.46
CA VAL A 18 0.86 -3.19 25.75
C VAL A 18 1.13 -2.36 24.49
N VAL A 19 1.01 -2.97 23.31
CA VAL A 19 1.04 -2.22 22.04
C VAL A 19 -0.35 -1.65 21.77
N ARG A 20 -0.45 -0.33 21.83
CA ARG A 20 -1.66 0.42 21.41
C ARG A 20 -1.51 0.80 19.94
N ALA A 21 -2.53 0.60 19.14
CA ALA A 21 -2.50 0.93 17.72
C ALA A 21 -3.74 1.75 17.32
N SER A 22 -3.49 2.85 16.62
CA SER A 22 -4.49 3.58 15.85
C SER A 22 -4.42 3.14 14.39
N GLN A 23 -5.54 3.11 13.70
CA GLN A 23 -5.62 2.73 12.28
C GLN A 23 -6.43 3.77 11.51
N GLY A 24 -5.99 4.09 10.29
CA GLY A 24 -6.64 5.06 9.43
C GLY A 24 -5.88 5.24 8.13
N GLY A 25 -6.37 6.13 7.28
CA GLY A 25 -5.65 6.50 6.05
C GLY A 25 -4.28 7.10 6.37
N SER A 26 -3.27 6.75 5.60
CA SER A 26 -1.86 7.10 5.83
C SER A 26 -1.64 8.60 6.10
N GLY A 27 -2.14 9.47 5.22
CA GLY A 27 -2.01 10.92 5.41
C GLY A 27 -2.79 11.47 6.62
N ALA A 28 -3.92 10.85 6.99
CA ALA A 28 -4.66 11.25 8.19
C ALA A 28 -3.89 10.87 9.46
N GLN A 29 -3.27 9.68 9.48
CA GLN A 29 -2.42 9.25 10.59
C GLN A 29 -1.18 10.14 10.73
N ALA A 30 -0.52 10.49 9.62
CA ALA A 30 0.60 11.42 9.62
C ALA A 30 0.20 12.79 10.23
N ARG A 31 -0.90 13.37 9.77
CA ARG A 31 -1.41 14.64 10.35
C ARG A 31 -1.72 14.53 11.83
N SER A 32 -2.38 13.46 12.26
CA SER A 32 -2.66 13.25 13.69
C SER A 32 -1.37 13.24 14.53
N VAL A 33 -0.29 12.63 14.04
CA VAL A 33 1.01 12.62 14.72
C VAL A 33 1.63 14.02 14.72
N GLN A 34 1.54 14.77 13.61
CA GLN A 34 1.97 16.17 13.57
C GLN A 34 1.21 17.06 14.57
N GLU A 35 -0.08 16.78 14.77
CA GLU A 35 -0.97 17.50 15.70
C GLU A 35 -0.82 17.02 17.15
N GLY A 36 0.09 16.08 17.44
CA GLY A 36 0.45 15.68 18.78
C GLY A 36 -0.07 14.31 19.22
N ALA A 37 -0.56 13.46 18.33
CA ALA A 37 -0.86 12.09 18.70
C ALA A 37 0.40 11.36 19.21
N PRO A 38 0.34 10.68 20.37
CA PRO A 38 1.51 10.16 21.08
C PRO A 38 2.00 8.82 20.47
N ALA A 39 2.29 8.80 19.18
CA ALA A 39 2.81 7.62 18.50
C ALA A 39 4.33 7.53 18.68
N ASP A 40 4.83 6.36 19.10
CA ASP A 40 6.26 6.07 19.19
C ASP A 40 6.81 5.54 17.86
N VAL A 41 5.97 4.84 17.12
CA VAL A 41 6.28 4.29 15.79
C VAL A 41 5.13 4.57 14.81
N VAL A 42 5.47 4.72 13.55
CA VAL A 42 4.50 4.83 12.46
C VAL A 42 4.75 3.72 11.44
N THR A 43 3.65 3.20 10.89
CA THR A 43 3.63 2.32 9.71
C THR A 43 2.65 2.95 8.74
N LEU A 44 3.15 3.58 7.70
CA LEU A 44 2.34 4.35 6.77
C LEU A 44 2.42 3.76 5.36
N GLY A 45 1.41 4.04 4.55
CA GLY A 45 1.35 3.53 3.18
C GLY A 45 2.34 4.20 2.23
N LEU A 46 2.85 5.40 2.59
CA LEU A 46 3.67 6.23 1.72
C LEU A 46 4.87 6.79 2.48
N ALA A 47 6.05 6.72 1.88
CA ALA A 47 7.24 7.40 2.41
C ALA A 47 7.02 8.93 2.52
N TYR A 48 6.31 9.52 1.57
CA TYR A 48 5.94 10.93 1.60
C TYR A 48 5.24 11.36 2.90
N ASP A 49 4.38 10.52 3.44
CA ASP A 49 3.66 10.83 4.69
C ASP A 49 4.62 10.80 5.91
N ILE A 50 5.69 9.99 5.88
CA ILE A 50 6.74 10.02 6.90
C ILE A 50 7.69 11.21 6.69
N ASP A 51 7.99 11.58 5.44
CA ASP A 51 8.77 12.77 5.12
C ASP A 51 8.12 14.04 5.71
N MET A 52 6.79 14.12 5.71
CA MET A 52 6.07 15.21 6.37
C MET A 52 6.34 15.28 7.88
N LEU A 53 6.47 14.13 8.56
CA LEU A 53 6.83 14.08 9.98
C LEU A 53 8.29 14.48 10.20
N ALA A 54 9.19 14.07 9.31
CA ALA A 54 10.60 14.48 9.35
C ALA A 54 10.76 15.99 9.13
N ALA A 55 10.00 16.57 8.22
CA ALA A 55 10.03 18.00 7.92
C ALA A 55 9.69 18.91 9.13
N VAL A 56 8.90 18.39 10.09
CA VAL A 56 8.57 19.10 11.33
C VAL A 56 9.42 18.65 12.53
N GLY A 57 10.50 17.88 12.30
CA GLY A 57 11.48 17.47 13.31
C GLY A 57 11.00 16.41 14.29
N LEU A 58 9.99 15.61 13.94
CA LEU A 58 9.51 14.50 14.76
C LEU A 58 10.41 13.27 14.68
N LEU A 59 11.13 13.11 13.58
CA LEU A 59 12.11 12.06 13.32
C LEU A 59 13.23 12.59 12.39
N PRO A 60 14.38 11.89 12.29
CA PRO A 60 15.50 12.33 11.48
C PRO A 60 15.16 12.40 9.98
N ALA A 61 15.74 13.37 9.26
CA ALA A 61 15.54 13.53 7.81
C ALA A 61 16.01 12.32 6.99
N ASN A 62 17.01 11.58 7.49
CA ASN A 62 17.55 10.36 6.87
C ASN A 62 16.85 9.08 7.34
N TRP A 63 15.63 9.17 7.83
CA TRP A 63 14.88 8.06 8.44
C TRP A 63 14.81 6.80 7.57
N GLN A 64 14.73 6.94 6.25
CA GLN A 64 14.69 5.79 5.33
C GLN A 64 15.94 4.93 5.37
N GLY A 65 17.10 5.53 5.66
CA GLY A 65 18.37 4.83 5.75
C GLY A 65 18.66 4.19 7.12
N LEU A 66 17.76 4.32 8.09
CA LEU A 66 17.96 3.80 9.45
C LEU A 66 17.62 2.32 9.58
N LEU A 67 16.82 1.76 8.69
CA LEU A 67 16.44 0.35 8.67
C LEU A 67 16.65 -0.23 7.25
N PRO A 68 16.74 -1.56 7.11
CA PRO A 68 16.92 -2.21 5.81
C PRO A 68 15.81 -1.87 4.80
N HIS A 69 16.09 -2.04 3.51
CA HIS A 69 15.12 -1.86 2.42
C HIS A 69 14.39 -0.51 2.46
N ASN A 70 15.13 0.59 2.68
CA ASN A 70 14.54 1.94 2.83
C ASN A 70 13.46 1.99 3.94
N SER A 71 13.71 1.30 5.05
CA SER A 71 12.78 1.17 6.18
C SER A 71 11.45 0.49 5.82
N THR A 72 11.47 -0.42 4.85
CA THR A 72 10.29 -1.16 4.37
C THR A 72 10.40 -2.65 4.77
N PRO A 73 9.73 -3.10 5.83
CA PRO A 73 9.83 -4.49 6.30
C PRO A 73 9.06 -5.49 5.44
N PHE A 74 8.03 -5.04 4.75
CA PHE A 74 7.18 -5.84 3.87
C PHE A 74 6.81 -5.03 2.64
N THR A 75 6.61 -5.73 1.52
CA THR A 75 6.12 -5.12 0.28
C THR A 75 4.72 -5.62 -0.05
N SER A 76 4.12 -5.05 -1.07
CA SER A 76 2.90 -5.54 -1.70
C SER A 76 2.94 -5.23 -3.18
N THR A 77 1.99 -5.77 -3.95
CA THR A 77 1.78 -5.41 -5.34
C THR A 77 0.33 -5.00 -5.54
N ILE A 78 0.03 -4.32 -6.64
CA ILE A 78 -1.36 -4.04 -7.01
C ILE A 78 -1.86 -5.17 -7.88
N VAL A 79 -2.97 -5.76 -7.46
CA VAL A 79 -3.64 -6.89 -8.10
C VAL A 79 -5.08 -6.52 -8.43
N PHE A 80 -5.75 -7.39 -9.20
CA PHE A 80 -7.16 -7.25 -9.55
C PHE A 80 -7.96 -8.33 -8.82
N LEU A 81 -8.84 -7.91 -7.91
CA LEU A 81 -9.83 -8.81 -7.32
C LEU A 81 -11.06 -8.79 -8.22
N VAL A 82 -11.40 -9.93 -8.81
CA VAL A 82 -12.50 -10.09 -9.76
C VAL A 82 -13.59 -11.00 -9.19
N ARG A 83 -14.77 -10.94 -9.77
CA ARG A 83 -15.85 -11.87 -9.42
C ARG A 83 -15.45 -13.31 -9.72
N LYS A 84 -15.96 -14.25 -8.95
CA LYS A 84 -15.66 -15.68 -9.11
C LYS A 84 -15.88 -16.15 -10.55
N GLY A 85 -14.91 -16.90 -11.07
CA GLY A 85 -14.88 -17.36 -12.44
C GLY A 85 -14.50 -16.30 -13.47
N ASN A 86 -14.14 -15.08 -13.01
CA ASN A 86 -13.69 -13.97 -13.87
C ASN A 86 -14.62 -13.75 -15.11
N PRO A 87 -15.91 -13.48 -14.91
CA PRO A 87 -16.89 -13.46 -16.02
C PRO A 87 -16.62 -12.38 -17.07
N LYS A 88 -15.83 -11.36 -16.74
CA LYS A 88 -15.39 -10.32 -17.67
C LYS A 88 -14.06 -10.63 -18.37
N GLY A 89 -13.40 -11.76 -18.04
CA GLY A 89 -12.13 -12.15 -18.64
C GLY A 89 -11.05 -11.07 -18.46
N ILE A 90 -10.87 -10.57 -17.24
CA ILE A 90 -9.89 -9.53 -16.89
C ILE A 90 -8.57 -10.22 -16.56
N HIS A 91 -7.51 -9.93 -17.32
CA HIS A 91 -6.19 -10.53 -17.15
C HIS A 91 -5.07 -9.50 -17.03
N ASP A 92 -5.25 -8.32 -17.63
CA ASP A 92 -4.24 -7.26 -17.64
C ASP A 92 -4.90 -5.87 -17.70
N TRP A 93 -4.10 -4.84 -17.56
CA TRP A 93 -4.50 -3.43 -17.53
C TRP A 93 -5.40 -2.99 -18.70
N PRO A 94 -5.17 -3.42 -19.98
CA PRO A 94 -6.06 -3.05 -21.08
C PRO A 94 -7.50 -3.53 -20.89
N ASP A 95 -7.71 -4.62 -20.18
CA ASP A 95 -9.05 -5.16 -19.95
C ASP A 95 -9.92 -4.27 -19.06
N LEU A 96 -9.28 -3.41 -18.24
CA LEU A 96 -9.95 -2.51 -17.32
C LEU A 96 -10.68 -1.36 -18.02
N VAL A 97 -10.35 -1.07 -19.27
CA VAL A 97 -10.93 0.03 -20.06
C VAL A 97 -11.82 -0.48 -21.19
N ARG A 98 -12.20 -1.77 -21.17
CA ARG A 98 -13.16 -2.33 -22.12
C ARG A 98 -14.59 -1.91 -21.78
N ASP A 99 -15.40 -1.72 -22.82
CA ASP A 99 -16.82 -1.40 -22.65
C ASP A 99 -17.53 -2.42 -21.74
N GLY A 100 -18.34 -1.89 -20.81
CA GLY A 100 -19.10 -2.71 -19.87
C GLY A 100 -18.30 -3.29 -18.71
N VAL A 101 -17.03 -2.91 -18.51
CA VAL A 101 -16.25 -3.21 -17.31
C VAL A 101 -16.39 -2.04 -16.33
N GLN A 102 -16.67 -2.34 -15.07
CA GLN A 102 -16.68 -1.35 -13.98
C GLN A 102 -15.56 -1.63 -12.99
N VAL A 103 -14.73 -0.61 -12.79
CA VAL A 103 -13.54 -0.67 -11.91
C VAL A 103 -13.84 0.01 -10.57
N ILE A 104 -13.49 -0.64 -9.48
CA ILE A 104 -13.54 -0.06 -8.13
C ILE A 104 -12.11 0.24 -7.67
N THR A 105 -11.89 1.45 -7.23
CA THR A 105 -10.65 1.92 -6.61
C THR A 105 -10.96 3.09 -5.69
N PRO A 106 -10.23 3.26 -4.57
CA PRO A 106 -10.44 4.42 -3.72
C PRO A 106 -9.87 5.70 -4.37
N ASN A 107 -10.18 6.85 -3.76
CA ASN A 107 -9.78 8.15 -4.25
C ASN A 107 -8.29 8.46 -3.92
N PRO A 108 -7.42 8.71 -4.90
CA PRO A 108 -6.01 9.06 -4.67
C PRO A 108 -5.78 10.37 -3.91
N LYS A 109 -6.75 11.26 -3.86
CA LYS A 109 -6.66 12.48 -3.04
C LYS A 109 -6.76 12.21 -1.53
N THR A 110 -7.47 11.14 -1.14
CA THR A 110 -7.76 10.85 0.27
C THR A 110 -7.10 9.57 0.79
N SER A 111 -6.73 8.66 -0.11
CA SER A 111 -6.18 7.34 0.23
C SER A 111 -4.75 7.17 -0.28
N GLY A 112 -3.82 6.90 0.64
CA GLY A 112 -2.45 6.50 0.27
C GLY A 112 -2.42 5.22 -0.57
N GLY A 113 -3.25 4.22 -0.23
CA GLY A 113 -3.37 2.99 -1.02
C GLY A 113 -3.82 3.24 -2.45
N ALA A 114 -4.76 4.17 -2.65
CA ALA A 114 -5.23 4.54 -3.98
C ALA A 114 -4.15 5.20 -4.84
N ARG A 115 -3.18 5.89 -4.23
CA ARG A 115 -2.03 6.44 -4.98
C ARG A 115 -1.19 5.33 -5.59
N TRP A 116 -0.98 4.24 -4.89
CA TRP A 116 -0.32 3.07 -5.44
C TRP A 116 -1.10 2.43 -6.59
N ASN A 117 -2.44 2.31 -6.47
CA ASN A 117 -3.30 1.80 -7.56
C ASN A 117 -3.19 2.68 -8.82
N TYR A 118 -3.27 4.00 -8.64
CA TYR A 118 -3.10 4.98 -9.71
C TYR A 118 -1.70 4.87 -10.35
N LEU A 119 -0.65 4.79 -9.53
CA LEU A 119 0.73 4.71 -10.01
C LEU A 119 1.05 3.38 -10.69
N ALA A 120 0.40 2.29 -10.27
CA ALA A 120 0.49 1.00 -10.96
C ALA A 120 -0.02 1.11 -12.40
N ALA A 121 -1.20 1.71 -12.56
CA ALA A 121 -1.80 1.97 -13.87
C ALA A 121 -0.98 2.96 -14.73
N TRP A 122 -0.51 4.06 -14.13
CA TRP A 122 0.33 5.06 -14.78
C TRP A 122 1.66 4.47 -15.24
N GLY A 123 2.36 3.76 -14.34
CA GLY A 123 3.67 3.19 -14.64
C GLY A 123 3.60 2.04 -15.64
N TRP A 124 2.51 1.26 -15.65
CA TRP A 124 2.24 0.30 -16.70
C TRP A 124 2.05 1.01 -18.04
N ALA A 125 1.22 2.05 -18.11
CA ALA A 125 0.95 2.79 -19.35
C ALA A 125 2.22 3.43 -19.93
N LEU A 126 3.11 3.97 -19.08
CA LEU A 126 4.40 4.53 -19.52
C LEU A 126 5.37 3.49 -20.09
N ARG A 127 5.17 2.20 -19.83
CA ARG A 127 6.06 1.12 -20.31
C ARG A 127 5.55 0.44 -21.57
N GLN A 128 4.47 0.97 -22.15
CA GLN A 128 3.99 0.46 -23.43
C GLN A 128 4.85 1.01 -24.60
N PRO A 129 4.97 0.28 -25.71
CA PRO A 129 5.71 0.75 -26.88
C PRO A 129 5.22 2.12 -27.35
N GLY A 130 6.15 3.07 -27.51
CA GLY A 130 5.83 4.44 -27.95
C GLY A 130 5.08 5.29 -26.92
N ALA A 131 5.02 4.88 -25.66
CA ALA A 131 4.31 5.60 -24.62
C ALA A 131 4.96 6.96 -24.30
N THR A 132 4.09 7.90 -23.96
CA THR A 132 4.43 9.25 -23.50
C THR A 132 3.60 9.57 -22.25
N PRO A 133 3.92 10.61 -21.48
CA PRO A 133 3.06 11.07 -20.40
C PRO A 133 1.61 11.36 -20.84
N ASP A 134 1.41 11.83 -22.09
CA ASP A 134 0.08 12.12 -22.61
C ASP A 134 -0.72 10.85 -22.92
N THR A 135 -0.09 9.82 -23.47
CA THR A 135 -0.74 8.52 -23.68
C THR A 135 -1.07 7.84 -22.36
N ALA A 136 -0.19 7.94 -21.35
CA ALA A 136 -0.47 7.45 -20.02
C ALA A 136 -1.63 8.21 -19.36
N ARG A 137 -1.69 9.53 -19.52
CA ARG A 137 -2.82 10.35 -19.05
C ARG A 137 -4.13 9.95 -19.73
N ALA A 138 -4.10 9.70 -21.04
CA ALA A 138 -5.28 9.26 -21.79
C ALA A 138 -5.78 7.90 -21.28
N TYR A 139 -4.87 6.95 -21.04
CA TYR A 139 -5.21 5.66 -20.46
C TYR A 139 -5.86 5.82 -19.07
N LEU A 140 -5.26 6.60 -18.18
CA LEU A 140 -5.83 6.86 -16.84
C LEU A 140 -7.20 7.54 -16.91
N ARG A 141 -7.40 8.47 -17.86
CA ARG A 141 -8.72 9.08 -18.08
C ARG A 141 -9.75 8.04 -18.49
N SER A 142 -9.38 7.13 -19.40
CA SER A 142 -10.25 6.01 -19.76
C SER A 142 -10.54 5.11 -18.56
N LEU A 143 -9.51 4.72 -17.79
CA LEU A 143 -9.68 3.89 -16.59
C LEU A 143 -10.64 4.53 -15.58
N PHE A 144 -10.46 5.83 -15.26
CA PHE A 144 -11.32 6.53 -14.30
C PHE A 144 -12.72 6.83 -14.82
N ALA A 145 -12.93 6.80 -16.15
CA ALA A 145 -14.28 6.83 -16.73
C ALA A 145 -15.09 5.56 -16.43
N HIS A 146 -14.40 4.44 -16.19
CA HIS A 146 -15.00 3.16 -15.78
C HIS A 146 -15.15 3.03 -14.24
N VAL A 147 -14.79 4.06 -13.46
CA VAL A 147 -14.93 4.07 -12.00
C VAL A 147 -16.24 4.74 -11.59
N PRO A 148 -17.28 3.97 -11.21
CA PRO A 148 -18.59 4.53 -10.88
C PRO A 148 -18.60 5.27 -9.53
N VAL A 149 -17.73 4.89 -8.60
CA VAL A 149 -17.64 5.45 -7.25
C VAL A 149 -16.19 5.52 -6.79
N LEU A 150 -15.80 6.65 -6.19
CA LEU A 150 -14.50 6.83 -5.51
C LEU A 150 -14.72 6.87 -3.99
N ASP A 151 -14.49 5.75 -3.35
CA ASP A 151 -14.50 5.67 -1.88
C ASP A 151 -13.31 6.43 -1.28
N THR A 152 -13.46 6.93 -0.06
CA THR A 152 -12.44 7.74 0.61
C THR A 152 -11.18 6.95 1.03
N GLY A 153 -11.26 5.61 1.06
CA GLY A 153 -10.14 4.75 1.44
C GLY A 153 -10.31 3.30 0.97
N ALA A 154 -9.25 2.52 1.05
CA ALA A 154 -9.19 1.15 0.55
C ALA A 154 -10.30 0.27 1.12
N ARG A 155 -10.54 0.33 2.45
CA ARG A 155 -11.63 -0.45 3.08
C ARG A 155 -13.02 -0.08 2.56
N GLY A 156 -13.27 1.19 2.25
CA GLY A 156 -14.51 1.64 1.61
C GLY A 156 -14.68 1.00 0.24
N ALA A 157 -13.64 1.05 -0.59
CA ALA A 157 -13.62 0.44 -1.92
C ALA A 157 -13.83 -1.10 -1.85
N THR A 158 -13.15 -1.77 -0.92
CA THR A 158 -13.36 -3.19 -0.67
C THR A 158 -14.81 -3.49 -0.27
N ASN A 159 -15.40 -2.71 0.62
CA ASN A 159 -16.80 -2.89 1.01
C ASN A 159 -17.77 -2.62 -0.15
N SER A 160 -17.52 -1.61 -0.98
CA SER A 160 -18.31 -1.34 -2.18
C SER A 160 -18.27 -2.52 -3.16
N PHE A 161 -17.10 -3.08 -3.38
CA PHE A 161 -16.94 -4.24 -4.24
C PHE A 161 -17.52 -5.50 -3.60
N VAL A 162 -17.08 -5.86 -2.39
CA VAL A 162 -17.37 -7.14 -1.76
C VAL A 162 -18.78 -7.23 -1.21
N GLN A 163 -19.20 -6.22 -0.40
CA GLN A 163 -20.45 -6.30 0.34
C GLN A 163 -21.64 -5.74 -0.46
N ARG A 164 -21.41 -4.64 -1.23
CA ARG A 164 -22.47 -4.01 -2.03
C ARG A 164 -22.60 -4.59 -3.42
N GLY A 165 -21.67 -5.46 -3.83
CA GLY A 165 -21.70 -6.08 -5.17
C GLY A 165 -21.41 -5.11 -6.32
N THR A 166 -20.83 -3.92 -6.04
CA THR A 166 -20.57 -2.89 -7.05
C THR A 166 -19.32 -3.22 -7.86
N GLY A 167 -19.39 -3.06 -9.18
CA GLY A 167 -18.26 -3.23 -10.09
C GLY A 167 -17.88 -4.66 -10.40
N ASP A 168 -17.04 -4.83 -11.41
CA ASP A 168 -16.57 -6.11 -11.92
C ASP A 168 -15.18 -6.46 -11.40
N VAL A 169 -14.36 -5.44 -11.12
CA VAL A 169 -12.98 -5.56 -10.65
C VAL A 169 -12.65 -4.50 -9.61
N LEU A 170 -11.94 -4.90 -8.56
CA LEU A 170 -11.34 -4.02 -7.57
C LEU A 170 -9.83 -3.98 -7.76
N LEU A 171 -9.26 -2.79 -7.94
CA LEU A 171 -7.82 -2.59 -7.79
C LEU A 171 -7.48 -2.61 -6.31
N ALA A 172 -6.75 -3.61 -5.88
CA ALA A 172 -6.40 -3.83 -4.47
C ALA A 172 -4.91 -4.07 -4.30
N TRP A 173 -4.43 -3.84 -3.09
CA TRP A 173 -3.16 -4.39 -2.67
C TRP A 173 -3.29 -5.89 -2.52
N GLU A 174 -2.22 -6.63 -2.83
CA GLU A 174 -2.17 -8.09 -2.78
C GLU A 174 -2.59 -8.64 -1.41
N ASP A 175 -2.08 -8.06 -0.32
CA ASP A 175 -2.43 -8.45 1.04
C ASP A 175 -3.92 -8.21 1.37
N GLU A 176 -4.50 -7.10 0.90
CA GLU A 176 -5.94 -6.83 1.07
C GLU A 176 -6.80 -7.80 0.26
N ALA A 177 -6.39 -8.14 -0.98
CA ALA A 177 -7.10 -9.11 -1.82
C ALA A 177 -7.08 -10.52 -1.19
N LEU A 178 -5.92 -10.95 -0.68
CA LEU A 178 -5.76 -12.23 0.00
C LEU A 178 -6.57 -12.29 1.31
N MET A 179 -6.57 -11.21 2.09
CA MET A 179 -7.41 -11.13 3.30
C MET A 179 -8.90 -11.16 2.97
N ALA A 180 -9.34 -10.44 1.93
CA ALA A 180 -10.74 -10.44 1.51
C ALA A 180 -11.18 -11.85 1.06
N ALA A 181 -10.36 -12.54 0.29
CA ALA A 181 -10.63 -13.93 -0.12
C ALA A 181 -10.76 -14.88 1.09
N ARG A 182 -9.88 -14.73 2.10
CA ARG A 182 -9.95 -15.54 3.33
C ARG A 182 -11.20 -15.25 4.17
N ASP A 183 -11.49 -13.95 4.40
CA ASP A 183 -12.49 -13.52 5.38
C ASP A 183 -13.93 -13.65 4.84
N ILE A 184 -14.10 -13.65 3.51
CA ILE A 184 -15.40 -13.71 2.85
C ILE A 184 -15.63 -15.10 2.23
N GLY A 185 -14.56 -15.85 2.04
CA GLY A 185 -14.56 -17.21 1.49
C GLY A 185 -13.96 -17.27 0.08
N PRO A 186 -13.24 -18.38 -0.21
CA PRO A 186 -12.49 -18.54 -1.45
C PRO A 186 -13.36 -18.64 -2.71
N ASP A 187 -14.66 -18.88 -2.53
CA ASP A 187 -15.61 -19.11 -3.63
C ASP A 187 -16.34 -17.82 -4.08
N GLN A 188 -15.96 -16.65 -3.57
CA GLN A 188 -16.62 -15.38 -3.91
C GLN A 188 -15.85 -14.58 -4.97
N PHE A 189 -14.53 -14.70 -4.98
CA PHE A 189 -13.66 -13.90 -5.80
C PHE A 189 -12.47 -14.70 -6.31
N ASP A 190 -11.90 -14.24 -7.43
CA ASP A 190 -10.60 -14.69 -7.92
C ASP A 190 -9.63 -13.50 -7.92
N MET A 191 -8.37 -13.75 -7.62
CA MET A 191 -7.31 -12.76 -7.70
C MET A 191 -6.55 -12.93 -9.01
N VAL A 192 -6.46 -11.86 -9.78
CA VAL A 192 -5.65 -11.79 -10.99
C VAL A 192 -4.43 -10.93 -10.71
N VAL A 193 -3.26 -11.48 -10.92
CA VAL A 193 -1.99 -10.75 -10.82
C VAL A 193 -1.61 -10.28 -12.23
N PRO A 194 -1.57 -8.97 -12.50
CA PRO A 194 -1.21 -8.48 -13.82
C PRO A 194 0.25 -8.79 -14.13
N PRO A 195 0.63 -8.95 -15.43
CA PRO A 195 2.00 -9.28 -15.84
C PRO A 195 3.04 -8.23 -15.43
N LEU A 196 2.62 -6.98 -15.24
CA LEU A 196 3.45 -5.87 -14.78
C LEU A 196 2.67 -4.98 -13.82
N THR A 197 3.24 -4.72 -12.65
CA THR A 197 2.62 -3.87 -11.63
C THR A 197 3.66 -3.06 -10.86
N ILE A 198 3.24 -2.23 -9.91
CA ILE A 198 4.16 -1.51 -9.03
C ILE A 198 4.47 -2.33 -7.77
N LEU A 199 5.73 -2.30 -7.34
CA LEU A 199 6.12 -2.75 -6.01
C LEU A 199 5.76 -1.67 -5.00
N ALA A 200 4.74 -1.92 -4.18
CA ALA A 200 4.36 -1.03 -3.10
C ALA A 200 5.25 -1.30 -1.88
N GLU A 201 5.84 -0.24 -1.35
CA GLU A 201 6.84 -0.27 -0.29
C GLU A 201 6.36 0.58 0.91
N PRO A 202 5.41 0.06 1.73
CA PRO A 202 4.92 0.77 2.91
C PRO A 202 6.00 0.82 4.00
N PRO A 203 6.51 2.01 4.35
CA PRO A 203 7.62 2.15 5.28
C PRO A 203 7.17 2.20 6.73
N VAL A 204 8.16 1.99 7.61
CA VAL A 204 8.05 2.17 9.06
C VAL A 204 9.10 3.17 9.55
N ALA A 205 8.79 3.87 10.63
CA ALA A 205 9.78 4.75 11.28
C ALA A 205 9.49 4.90 12.78
N VAL A 206 10.53 5.14 13.56
CA VAL A 206 10.41 5.60 14.94
C VAL A 206 10.15 7.11 14.93
N VAL A 207 9.12 7.55 15.63
CA VAL A 207 8.85 8.96 15.93
C VAL A 207 9.73 9.35 17.11
N GLU A 208 11.01 9.62 16.82
CA GLU A 208 12.05 9.73 17.86
C GLU A 208 11.73 10.77 18.94
N ARG A 209 11.14 11.89 18.57
CA ARG A 209 10.76 12.94 19.52
C ARG A 209 9.79 12.41 20.57
N ASN A 210 8.76 11.68 20.13
CA ASN A 210 7.76 11.12 21.03
C ASN A 210 8.35 9.96 21.84
N ALA A 211 9.05 9.03 21.18
CA ALA A 211 9.66 7.89 21.83
C ALA A 211 10.68 8.29 22.89
N LYS A 212 11.46 9.35 22.66
CA LYS A 212 12.37 9.94 23.67
C LYS A 212 11.59 10.52 24.85
N ALA A 213 10.52 11.27 24.60
CA ALA A 213 9.70 11.85 25.65
C ALA A 213 9.00 10.80 26.51
N HIS A 214 8.62 9.67 25.94
CA HIS A 214 8.00 8.54 26.64
C HIS A 214 8.99 7.56 27.28
N GLY A 215 10.30 7.70 27.01
CA GLY A 215 11.32 6.73 27.47
C GLY A 215 11.24 5.38 26.75
N THR A 216 10.64 5.32 25.56
CA THR A 216 10.39 4.08 24.79
C THR A 216 11.30 3.94 23.56
N LEU A 217 12.29 4.81 23.38
CA LEU A 217 13.09 4.86 22.14
C LEU A 217 13.75 3.52 21.79
N ASP A 218 14.42 2.88 22.75
CA ASP A 218 15.10 1.60 22.52
C ASP A 218 14.09 0.48 22.25
N LEU A 219 12.96 0.52 22.93
CA LEU A 219 11.86 -0.42 22.71
C LEU A 219 11.25 -0.27 21.30
N ALA A 220 11.04 0.97 20.85
CA ALA A 220 10.53 1.28 19.52
C ALA A 220 11.49 0.81 18.42
N ARG A 221 12.80 1.03 18.60
CA ARG A 221 13.83 0.55 17.68
C ARG A 221 13.86 -0.98 17.63
N ALA A 222 13.94 -1.64 18.78
CA ALA A 222 13.95 -3.10 18.85
C ALA A 222 12.69 -3.74 18.23
N TYR A 223 11.53 -3.10 18.37
CA TYR A 223 10.30 -3.54 17.70
C TYR A 223 10.40 -3.43 16.17
N LEU A 224 10.92 -2.33 15.65
CA LEU A 224 11.07 -2.18 14.21
C LEU A 224 12.15 -3.10 13.64
N ASP A 225 13.27 -3.27 14.33
CA ASP A 225 14.33 -4.24 13.96
C ASP A 225 13.78 -5.66 13.88
N PHE A 226 12.89 -6.04 14.81
CA PHE A 226 12.26 -7.36 14.81
C PHE A 226 11.48 -7.64 13.52
N LEU A 227 10.87 -6.63 12.89
CA LEU A 227 10.11 -6.82 11.65
C LEU A 227 10.99 -7.34 10.49
N PHE A 228 12.31 -7.08 10.53
CA PHE A 228 13.28 -7.52 9.52
C PHE A 228 13.94 -8.85 9.86
N THR A 229 13.70 -9.41 11.06
CA THR A 229 14.19 -10.75 11.40
C THR A 229 13.38 -11.82 10.67
N ASP A 230 13.98 -13.01 10.51
CA ASP A 230 13.27 -14.16 9.94
C ASP A 230 11.95 -14.46 10.66
N ALA A 231 11.92 -14.33 11.99
CA ALA A 231 10.70 -14.52 12.77
C ALA A 231 9.64 -13.48 12.45
N GLY A 232 10.01 -12.20 12.37
CA GLY A 232 9.11 -11.12 11.96
C GLY A 232 8.58 -11.29 10.55
N GLN A 233 9.46 -11.65 9.60
CA GLN A 233 9.12 -11.88 8.21
C GLN A 233 8.15 -13.05 8.03
N ARG A 234 8.36 -14.19 8.73
CA ARG A 234 7.44 -15.33 8.70
C ARG A 234 6.08 -15.01 9.30
N ILE A 235 6.03 -14.18 10.36
CA ILE A 235 4.76 -13.69 10.92
C ILE A 235 4.04 -12.81 9.90
N GLY A 236 4.77 -11.88 9.26
CA GLY A 236 4.20 -11.04 8.21
C GLY A 236 3.60 -11.87 7.07
N ALA A 237 4.34 -12.87 6.57
CA ALA A 237 3.88 -13.77 5.52
C ALA A 237 2.57 -14.50 5.87
N LYS A 238 2.42 -14.97 7.12
CA LYS A 238 1.17 -15.59 7.62
C LYS A 238 -0.03 -14.64 7.60
N HIS A 239 0.22 -13.35 7.57
CA HIS A 239 -0.79 -12.30 7.49
C HIS A 239 -0.83 -11.62 6.11
N TYR A 240 -0.33 -12.32 5.09
CA TYR A 240 -0.32 -11.91 3.69
C TYR A 240 0.52 -10.66 3.37
N PHE A 241 1.44 -10.25 4.26
CA PHE A 241 2.44 -9.25 3.94
C PHE A 241 3.61 -9.92 3.20
N ARG A 242 3.90 -9.48 1.99
CA ARG A 242 4.96 -10.03 1.13
C ARG A 242 6.33 -9.78 1.78
N PRO A 243 7.08 -10.85 2.15
CA PRO A 243 8.38 -10.70 2.81
C PRO A 243 9.42 -10.04 1.90
N VAL A 244 10.33 -9.27 2.49
CA VAL A 244 11.52 -8.75 1.80
C VAL A 244 12.70 -9.72 1.85
N THR A 245 12.69 -10.70 2.76
CA THR A 245 13.71 -11.76 2.84
C THR A 245 13.50 -12.78 1.73
N PRO A 246 14.45 -12.94 0.77
CA PRO A 246 14.24 -13.78 -0.42
C PRO A 246 13.94 -15.25 -0.12
N SER A 247 14.58 -15.83 0.89
CA SER A 247 14.34 -17.23 1.28
C SER A 247 12.92 -17.43 1.80
N ILE A 248 12.41 -16.51 2.63
CA ILE A 248 11.07 -16.58 3.19
C ILE A 248 10.01 -16.29 2.11
N LEU A 249 10.29 -15.38 1.18
CA LEU A 249 9.44 -15.16 0.02
C LEU A 249 9.34 -16.44 -0.83
N ALA A 250 10.47 -17.12 -1.06
CA ALA A 250 10.51 -18.38 -1.79
C ALA A 250 9.70 -19.50 -1.12
N GLU A 251 9.71 -19.58 0.22
CA GLU A 251 8.89 -20.51 1.00
C GLU A 251 7.38 -20.25 0.82
N ASN A 252 6.99 -19.04 0.42
CA ASN A 252 5.61 -18.59 0.33
C ASN A 252 5.14 -18.31 -1.11
N ARG A 253 5.81 -18.90 -2.12
CA ARG A 253 5.48 -18.70 -3.56
C ARG A 253 4.05 -19.08 -3.94
N ALA A 254 3.43 -19.99 -3.22
CA ALA A 254 2.03 -20.35 -3.44
C ALA A 254 1.07 -19.21 -3.06
N THR A 255 1.48 -18.33 -2.16
CA THR A 255 0.69 -17.18 -1.71
C THR A 255 1.04 -15.92 -2.52
N PHE A 256 2.33 -15.70 -2.78
CA PHE A 256 2.83 -14.50 -3.44
C PHE A 256 3.33 -14.85 -4.83
N ALA A 257 2.48 -14.63 -5.83
CA ALA A 257 2.83 -14.91 -7.22
C ALA A 257 3.98 -14.03 -7.72
N ASP A 258 4.84 -14.61 -8.54
CA ASP A 258 5.88 -13.85 -9.22
C ASP A 258 5.22 -13.00 -10.33
N THR A 259 5.56 -11.72 -10.36
CA THR A 259 5.17 -10.78 -11.41
C THR A 259 6.28 -9.77 -11.63
N ALA A 260 6.36 -9.23 -12.84
CA ALA A 260 7.28 -8.12 -13.11
C ALA A 260 6.82 -6.87 -12.35
N THR A 261 7.78 -6.21 -11.69
CA THR A 261 7.49 -5.00 -10.92
C THR A 261 8.40 -3.86 -11.32
N PHE A 262 7.91 -2.65 -11.14
CA PHE A 262 8.68 -1.41 -11.11
C PHE A 262 8.44 -0.72 -9.77
N ASP A 263 9.37 0.13 -9.37
CA ASP A 263 9.35 0.85 -8.10
C ASP A 263 8.97 2.33 -8.27
N ILE A 264 8.77 3.00 -7.15
CA ILE A 264 8.47 4.44 -7.12
C ILE A 264 9.65 5.30 -7.61
N ALA A 265 10.89 4.82 -7.45
CA ALA A 265 12.08 5.54 -7.88
C ALA A 265 12.11 5.69 -9.40
N SER A 266 11.66 4.67 -10.14
CA SER A 266 11.54 4.70 -11.60
C SER A 266 10.51 5.70 -12.13
N LEU A 267 9.65 6.23 -11.25
CA LEU A 267 8.69 7.31 -11.53
C LEU A 267 9.15 8.67 -11.01
N GLY A 268 10.39 8.78 -10.50
CA GLY A 268 10.97 10.02 -9.97
C GLY A 268 10.85 10.18 -8.45
N GLY A 269 10.38 9.16 -7.73
CA GLY A 269 10.23 9.18 -6.28
C GLY A 269 9.00 9.92 -5.79
N TRP A 270 8.68 9.74 -4.50
CA TRP A 270 7.43 10.25 -3.92
C TRP A 270 7.27 11.76 -4.00
N THR A 271 8.32 12.53 -3.78
CA THR A 271 8.26 14.01 -3.83
C THR A 271 7.83 14.50 -5.21
N GLN A 272 8.44 13.97 -6.27
CA GLN A 272 8.09 14.33 -7.64
C GLN A 272 6.69 13.83 -8.01
N VAL A 273 6.37 12.60 -7.68
CA VAL A 273 5.06 11.99 -7.96
C VAL A 273 3.94 12.74 -7.25
N GLN A 274 4.12 13.10 -5.97
CA GLN A 274 3.14 13.89 -5.22
C GLN A 274 2.87 15.24 -5.88
N LYS A 275 3.94 15.95 -6.24
CA LYS A 275 3.86 17.25 -6.91
C LYS A 275 3.16 17.16 -8.26
N THR A 276 3.52 16.15 -9.06
CA THR A 276 3.03 16.01 -10.45
C THR A 276 1.58 15.52 -10.50
N HIS A 277 1.24 14.54 -9.67
CA HIS A 277 -0.02 13.81 -9.83
C HIS A 277 -1.09 14.19 -8.81
N PHE A 278 -0.72 14.44 -7.54
CA PHE A 278 -1.67 14.49 -6.44
C PHE A 278 -1.79 15.85 -5.75
N ALA A 279 -0.89 16.80 -6.03
CA ALA A 279 -1.06 18.19 -5.61
C ALA A 279 -2.31 18.81 -6.28
N ASP A 280 -2.77 19.92 -5.73
CA ASP A 280 -3.89 20.66 -6.34
C ASP A 280 -3.50 21.15 -7.74
N GLY A 281 -4.39 20.91 -8.70
CA GLY A 281 -4.11 21.12 -10.12
C GLY A 281 -3.19 20.08 -10.77
N GLY A 282 -2.83 19.02 -10.05
CA GLY A 282 -2.02 17.91 -10.58
C GLY A 282 -2.74 17.08 -11.64
N VAL A 283 -2.01 16.12 -12.21
CA VAL A 283 -2.51 15.28 -13.32
C VAL A 283 -3.83 14.59 -12.98
N PHE A 284 -3.99 14.12 -11.74
CA PHE A 284 -5.22 13.43 -11.31
C PHE A 284 -6.45 14.34 -11.36
N ASP A 285 -6.30 15.61 -10.98
CA ASP A 285 -7.43 16.56 -11.03
C ASP A 285 -7.93 16.75 -12.47
N GLY A 286 -7.00 16.83 -13.45
CA GLY A 286 -7.36 16.92 -14.88
C GLY A 286 -7.94 15.63 -15.48
N ILE A 287 -7.68 14.47 -14.85
CA ILE A 287 -8.25 13.18 -15.26
C ILE A 287 -9.68 13.05 -14.76
N TYR A 288 -9.93 13.45 -13.52
CA TYR A 288 -11.20 13.23 -12.81
C TYR A 288 -12.14 14.45 -12.82
N ALA A 289 -11.72 15.58 -13.39
CA ALA A 289 -12.62 16.72 -13.61
C ALA A 289 -13.81 16.29 -14.48
N ARG A 290 -14.99 16.12 -13.85
CA ARG A 290 -16.29 15.88 -14.48
C ARG A 290 -16.98 17.19 -14.79
#